data_e20b4cd561c6b90a937c9821dd3baaac
#
_entry.id   e20b4cd561c6b90a937c9821dd3baaac
#
_cell.length_a   1.000
_cell.length_b   1.000
_cell.length_c   1.000
_cell.angle_alpha   90.00
_cell.angle_beta   90.00
_cell.angle_gamma   90.00
#
_symmetry.space_group_name_H-M   'P 1'
#
loop_
_entity.id
_entity.type
_entity.pdbx_description
1 polymer ?
#
loop_
_entity_poly.entity_id
_entity_poly.type
_entity_poly.pdbx_seq_one_letter_code
_entity_poly.pdbx_strand_id
1 'polypeptide(L)'
;GSSVMGGWDDVVPHAYEEPWAMTAEAADDVVNGISGTNLMRYDSPVVSGASVHVAYQDAAQTTTASTYTDFGIKVSPEMVEGLELGYAEGSYDTTATLSTDESTMYVKYTMGSVSVGYQTSEIDAGTAATTDETVGMGISYAVSDDFSVSYGSHTVDFGDGTTDQESTGFSASYTMGGMT
;
A
#
# COMPACT_ATOMS: atom_id res chain seq x y z
N GLY A 1 -9.72 -6.53 11.34
CA GLY A 1 -9.17 -6.84 10.02
C GLY A 1 -8.92 -5.57 9.23
N SER A 2 -8.14 -5.68 8.17
CA SER A 2 -7.87 -4.63 7.20
C SER A 2 -8.49 -4.99 5.86
N SER A 3 -8.94 -4.02 5.10
CA SER A 3 -9.41 -4.19 3.71
C SER A 3 -8.25 -4.63 2.80
N VAL A 4 -8.49 -4.84 1.50
CA VAL A 4 -7.40 -5.17 0.56
C VAL A 4 -6.50 -3.96 0.42
N MET A 5 -7.06 -2.76 0.16
CA MET A 5 -6.33 -1.50 0.08
C MET A 5 -5.51 -1.22 1.34
N GLY A 6 -6.13 -1.32 2.54
CA GLY A 6 -5.44 -1.12 3.81
C GLY A 6 -4.45 -2.22 4.21
N GLY A 7 -4.16 -3.15 3.33
CA GLY A 7 -3.08 -4.12 3.45
C GLY A 7 -2.09 -4.04 2.29
N TRP A 8 -2.34 -3.14 1.33
CA TRP A 8 -1.50 -2.87 0.16
C TRP A 8 -1.19 -1.37 0.01
N ASP A 9 -1.42 -0.59 1.06
CA ASP A 9 -1.08 0.82 1.18
C ASP A 9 0.43 1.05 1.04
N ASP A 10 1.24 0.12 1.59
CA ASP A 10 2.68 0.19 1.56
C ASP A 10 3.31 -1.20 1.35
N VAL A 11 3.73 -1.50 0.13
CA VAL A 11 4.34 -2.78 -0.25
C VAL A 11 5.78 -2.65 -0.77
N VAL A 12 6.36 -1.45 -0.75
CA VAL A 12 7.76 -1.27 -1.13
C VAL A 12 8.71 -1.93 -0.10
N PRO A 13 9.80 -2.56 -0.54
CA PRO A 13 10.70 -3.25 0.37
C PRO A 13 11.41 -2.31 1.35
N HIS A 14 11.30 -2.59 2.63
CA HIS A 14 11.99 -1.88 3.71
C HIS A 14 12.60 -2.84 4.73
N ALA A 15 13.50 -2.36 5.58
CA ALA A 15 14.20 -3.18 6.57
C ALA A 15 13.45 -3.25 7.91
N TYR A 16 12.88 -2.13 8.36
CA TYR A 16 12.15 -2.03 9.63
C TYR A 16 10.84 -1.27 9.45
N GLU A 17 10.91 -0.07 8.95
CA GLU A 17 9.82 0.83 8.64
C GLU A 17 10.13 1.48 7.29
N GLU A 18 9.15 2.06 6.63
CA GLU A 18 9.36 2.79 5.40
C GLU A 18 10.42 3.86 5.63
N PRO A 19 11.43 3.98 4.76
CA PRO A 19 12.52 4.94 4.98
C PRO A 19 12.05 6.40 5.13
N TRP A 20 10.85 6.72 4.67
CA TRP A 20 10.24 8.05 4.80
C TRP A 20 9.31 8.22 6.00
N ALA A 21 8.93 7.17 6.73
CA ALA A 21 8.00 7.24 7.89
C ALA A 21 8.45 8.19 9.00
N MET A 22 9.73 8.52 9.06
CA MET A 22 10.30 9.45 10.05
C MET A 22 10.53 10.85 9.50
N THR A 23 10.06 11.17 8.30
CA THR A 23 10.16 12.51 7.73
C THR A 23 9.16 13.45 8.43
N ALA A 24 9.45 14.75 8.44
CA ALA A 24 8.57 15.74 9.04
C ALA A 24 7.33 16.04 8.18
N GLU A 25 7.29 15.51 7.00
CA GLU A 25 6.22 15.69 6.03
C GLU A 25 5.14 14.64 6.29
N ALA A 26 3.89 15.07 6.41
CA ALA A 26 2.85 14.29 7.09
C ALA A 26 1.89 13.53 6.14
N ALA A 27 2.04 13.65 4.84
CA ALA A 27 1.20 12.90 3.90
C ALA A 27 1.98 11.69 3.41
N ASP A 28 1.79 10.58 4.07
CA ASP A 28 2.54 9.39 3.81
C ASP A 28 1.79 8.47 2.83
N ASP A 29 0.55 8.15 3.16
CA ASP A 29 -0.26 7.23 2.38
C ASP A 29 -1.50 7.93 1.84
N VAL A 30 -1.61 8.01 0.54
CA VAL A 30 -2.81 8.54 -0.11
C VAL A 30 -3.94 7.53 0.01
N VAL A 31 -3.66 6.24 -0.20
CA VAL A 31 -4.64 5.17 -0.07
C VAL A 31 -4.44 4.41 1.24
N ASN A 32 -5.47 4.35 2.05
CA ASN A 32 -5.43 3.69 3.35
C ASN A 32 -6.45 2.55 3.48
N GLY A 33 -7.40 2.47 2.57
CA GLY A 33 -8.51 1.56 2.69
C GLY A 33 -9.25 1.73 4.01
N ILE A 34 -9.79 0.65 4.54
CA ILE A 34 -10.47 0.66 5.84
C ILE A 34 -10.03 -0.51 6.73
N SER A 35 -10.20 -0.30 8.04
CA SER A 35 -10.02 -1.36 9.03
C SER A 35 -11.17 -1.36 10.03
N GLY A 36 -11.40 -2.49 10.69
CA GLY A 36 -12.44 -2.56 11.74
C GLY A 36 -13.00 -3.95 11.99
N THR A 37 -14.10 -3.97 12.75
CA THR A 37 -14.78 -5.20 13.19
C THR A 37 -15.93 -5.62 12.28
N ASN A 38 -16.45 -4.72 11.46
CA ASN A 38 -17.58 -4.96 10.54
C ASN A 38 -17.13 -5.22 9.10
N LEU A 39 -15.85 -5.47 8.93
CA LEU A 39 -15.25 -5.77 7.65
C LEU A 39 -15.31 -7.26 7.36
N MET A 40 -15.79 -7.62 6.18
CA MET A 40 -15.71 -8.95 5.62
C MET A 40 -14.68 -8.94 4.49
N ARG A 41 -13.68 -9.81 4.59
CA ARG A 41 -12.64 -9.99 3.56
C ARG A 41 -12.56 -11.45 3.14
N TYR A 42 -12.38 -11.67 1.86
CA TYR A 42 -12.10 -12.97 1.27
C TYR A 42 -10.82 -12.91 0.45
N ASP A 43 -9.91 -13.80 0.75
CA ASP A 43 -8.68 -14.01 0.00
C ASP A 43 -8.76 -15.40 -0.65
N SER A 44 -8.66 -15.47 -1.98
CA SER A 44 -8.70 -16.74 -2.68
C SER A 44 -7.43 -17.56 -2.44
N PRO A 45 -7.48 -18.88 -2.61
CA PRO A 45 -6.27 -19.67 -2.80
C PRO A 45 -5.46 -19.16 -4.00
N VAL A 46 -4.14 -19.33 -3.94
CA VAL A 46 -3.26 -19.05 -5.09
C VAL A 46 -3.43 -20.16 -6.13
N VAL A 47 -3.72 -19.77 -7.37
CA VAL A 47 -3.83 -20.68 -8.51
C VAL A 47 -2.91 -20.19 -9.62
N SER A 48 -1.94 -21.01 -10.02
CA SER A 48 -0.93 -20.69 -11.05
C SER A 48 -0.23 -19.33 -10.78
N GLY A 49 0.11 -19.07 -9.51
CA GLY A 49 0.76 -17.83 -9.08
C GLY A 49 -0.17 -16.62 -8.95
N ALA A 50 -1.48 -16.76 -9.17
CA ALA A 50 -2.43 -15.66 -9.04
C ALA A 50 -3.41 -15.87 -7.88
N SER A 51 -3.80 -14.79 -7.21
CA SER A 51 -4.88 -14.74 -6.21
C SER A 51 -5.73 -13.49 -6.39
N VAL A 52 -6.99 -13.58 -5.96
CA VAL A 52 -7.92 -12.45 -5.91
C VAL A 52 -8.36 -12.20 -4.48
N HIS A 53 -8.60 -10.95 -4.17
CA HIS A 53 -8.92 -10.47 -2.84
C HIS A 53 -10.11 -9.53 -2.96
N VAL A 54 -11.07 -9.61 -2.04
CA VAL A 54 -12.21 -8.69 -1.99
C VAL A 54 -12.52 -8.36 -0.54
N ALA A 55 -12.91 -7.12 -0.27
CA ALA A 55 -13.42 -6.75 1.03
C ALA A 55 -14.69 -5.89 0.91
N TYR A 56 -15.49 -5.94 1.95
CA TYR A 56 -16.75 -5.23 2.06
C TYR A 56 -16.99 -4.81 3.50
N GLN A 57 -17.41 -3.57 3.70
CA GLN A 57 -17.92 -3.06 4.97
C GLN A 57 -19.24 -2.33 4.76
N ASP A 58 -20.24 -2.67 5.59
CA ASP A 58 -21.55 -2.05 5.55
C ASP A 58 -21.55 -0.69 6.28
N ALA A 59 -22.16 0.31 5.64
CA ALA A 59 -22.39 1.65 6.17
C ALA A 59 -23.21 1.71 7.48
N ALA A 60 -24.01 0.70 7.76
CA ALA A 60 -25.00 0.71 8.85
C ALA A 60 -24.41 0.77 10.27
N GLN A 61 -23.09 0.73 10.42
CA GLN A 61 -22.43 0.57 11.71
C GLN A 61 -21.66 1.79 12.21
N THR A 62 -21.61 2.88 11.45
CA THR A 62 -20.95 4.12 11.89
C THR A 62 -21.82 5.33 11.56
N THR A 63 -21.71 6.40 12.34
CA THR A 63 -22.53 7.62 12.20
C THR A 63 -22.14 8.51 11.02
N THR A 64 -21.06 8.18 10.32
CA THR A 64 -20.51 8.89 9.15
C THR A 64 -20.21 7.96 7.99
N ALA A 65 -20.65 6.72 8.05
CA ALA A 65 -20.17 5.70 7.15
C ALA A 65 -20.99 5.57 5.90
N SER A 66 -20.26 5.43 4.88
CA SER A 66 -20.64 4.87 3.61
C SER A 66 -20.24 3.39 3.54
N THR A 67 -20.90 2.67 2.65
CA THR A 67 -20.46 1.33 2.28
C THR A 67 -19.11 1.41 1.62
N TYR A 68 -18.18 0.58 2.05
CA TYR A 68 -16.86 0.44 1.44
C TYR A 68 -16.76 -0.91 0.73
N THR A 69 -16.19 -0.89 -0.46
CA THR A 69 -15.85 -2.10 -1.20
C THR A 69 -14.48 -1.96 -1.82
N ASP A 70 -13.70 -3.02 -1.79
CA ASP A 70 -12.46 -3.09 -2.56
C ASP A 70 -12.24 -4.48 -3.14
N PHE A 71 -11.40 -4.53 -4.17
CA PHE A 71 -10.89 -5.78 -4.71
C PHE A 71 -9.41 -5.62 -5.11
N GLY A 72 -8.69 -6.74 -5.15
CA GLY A 72 -7.31 -6.76 -5.62
C GLY A 72 -6.96 -8.07 -6.30
N ILE A 73 -5.96 -8.00 -7.15
CA ILE A 73 -5.33 -9.15 -7.81
C ILE A 73 -3.83 -9.10 -7.50
N LYS A 74 -3.30 -10.23 -7.01
CA LYS A 74 -1.88 -10.45 -6.82
C LYS A 74 -1.42 -11.54 -7.77
N VAL A 75 -0.27 -11.31 -8.43
CA VAL A 75 0.33 -12.27 -9.36
C VAL A 75 1.82 -12.44 -9.02
N SER A 76 2.21 -13.68 -8.74
CA SER A 76 3.61 -14.10 -8.59
C SER A 76 3.89 -15.17 -9.64
N PRO A 77 4.35 -14.79 -10.87
CA PRO A 77 4.48 -15.72 -11.98
C PRO A 77 5.54 -16.78 -11.68
N GLU A 78 5.18 -18.04 -11.80
CA GLU A 78 6.10 -19.18 -11.58
C GLU A 78 7.33 -19.15 -12.52
N MET A 79 7.20 -18.49 -13.68
CA MET A 79 8.28 -18.37 -14.67
C MET A 79 9.36 -17.34 -14.27
N VAL A 80 9.05 -16.44 -13.33
CA VAL A 80 9.96 -15.39 -12.87
C VAL A 80 9.98 -15.42 -11.34
N GLU A 81 10.86 -16.28 -10.81
CA GLU A 81 11.02 -16.40 -9.37
C GLU A 81 11.34 -15.04 -8.71
N GLY A 82 10.64 -14.74 -7.63
CA GLY A 82 10.82 -13.50 -6.87
C GLY A 82 10.03 -12.28 -7.39
N LEU A 83 9.37 -12.38 -8.55
CA LEU A 83 8.48 -11.31 -9.04
C LEU A 83 7.12 -11.39 -8.37
N GLU A 84 6.64 -10.26 -7.88
CA GLU A 84 5.28 -10.06 -7.38
C GLU A 84 4.70 -8.78 -7.99
N LEU A 85 3.47 -8.87 -8.48
CA LEU A 85 2.70 -7.77 -9.03
C LEU A 85 1.38 -7.71 -8.27
N GLY A 86 0.92 -6.52 -7.96
CA GLY A 86 -0.39 -6.30 -7.36
C GLY A 86 -1.11 -5.12 -7.96
N TYR A 87 -2.42 -5.21 -7.99
CA TYR A 87 -3.33 -4.13 -8.35
C TYR A 87 -4.58 -4.23 -7.48
N ALA A 88 -5.00 -3.14 -6.89
CA ALA A 88 -6.24 -3.06 -6.13
C ALA A 88 -6.97 -1.76 -6.39
N GLU A 89 -8.30 -1.81 -6.27
CA GLU A 89 -9.21 -0.67 -6.31
C GLU A 89 -10.17 -0.75 -5.13
N GLY A 90 -10.48 0.40 -4.55
CA GLY A 90 -11.47 0.57 -3.48
C GLY A 90 -12.39 1.76 -3.75
N SER A 91 -13.58 1.72 -3.19
CA SER A 91 -14.54 2.82 -3.33
C SER A 91 -15.43 2.93 -2.10
N TYR A 92 -15.74 4.17 -1.70
CA TYR A 92 -16.73 4.48 -0.67
C TYR A 92 -17.44 5.80 -0.94
N ASP A 93 -18.72 5.88 -0.55
CA ASP A 93 -19.51 7.09 -0.68
C ASP A 93 -19.18 8.07 0.45
N THR A 94 -18.72 9.26 0.14
CA THR A 94 -18.49 10.33 1.13
C THR A 94 -19.76 11.09 1.45
N THR A 95 -20.67 11.19 0.46
CA THR A 95 -22.01 11.75 0.58
C THR A 95 -22.96 11.02 -0.36
N ALA A 96 -24.25 11.35 -0.36
CA ALA A 96 -25.24 10.76 -1.27
C ALA A 96 -24.94 11.02 -2.78
N THR A 97 -24.00 11.88 -3.10
CA THR A 97 -23.69 12.29 -4.48
C THR A 97 -22.20 12.32 -4.79
N LEU A 98 -21.36 11.98 -3.85
CA LEU A 98 -19.90 12.01 -3.98
C LEU A 98 -19.30 10.70 -3.46
N SER A 99 -18.58 10.01 -4.32
CA SER A 99 -17.76 8.86 -3.95
C SER A 99 -16.29 9.24 -3.91
N THR A 100 -15.51 8.52 -3.15
CA THR A 100 -14.06 8.51 -3.19
C THR A 100 -13.64 7.16 -3.73
N ASP A 101 -12.79 7.20 -4.75
CA ASP A 101 -12.21 6.02 -5.38
C ASP A 101 -10.71 5.97 -5.07
N GLU A 102 -10.22 4.80 -4.73
CA GLU A 102 -8.82 4.54 -4.40
C GLU A 102 -8.26 3.48 -5.33
N SER A 103 -7.03 3.63 -5.78
CA SER A 103 -6.34 2.58 -6.52
C SER A 103 -4.88 2.48 -6.11
N THR A 104 -4.31 1.28 -6.20
CA THR A 104 -2.88 1.05 -6.01
C THR A 104 -2.38 -0.03 -6.96
N MET A 105 -1.15 0.18 -7.45
CA MET A 105 -0.45 -0.80 -8.27
C MET A 105 1.01 -0.88 -7.83
N TYR A 106 1.52 -2.10 -7.71
CA TYR A 106 2.92 -2.30 -7.35
C TYR A 106 3.60 -3.40 -8.14
N VAL A 107 4.92 -3.29 -8.21
CA VAL A 107 5.82 -4.35 -8.61
C VAL A 107 6.90 -4.50 -7.55
N LYS A 108 7.15 -5.75 -7.14
CA LYS A 108 8.23 -6.11 -6.22
C LYS A 108 9.02 -7.26 -6.82
N TYR A 109 10.35 -7.16 -6.76
CA TYR A 109 11.23 -8.21 -7.24
C TYR A 109 12.30 -8.52 -6.19
N THR A 110 12.39 -9.80 -5.82
CA THR A 110 13.37 -10.29 -4.85
C THR A 110 14.34 -11.25 -5.53
N MET A 111 15.63 -10.97 -5.43
CA MET A 111 16.70 -11.79 -5.96
C MET A 111 17.74 -12.04 -4.86
N GLY A 112 17.74 -13.24 -4.30
CA GLY A 112 18.61 -13.58 -3.17
C GLY A 112 18.33 -12.68 -1.97
N SER A 113 19.34 -11.93 -1.55
CA SER A 113 19.24 -11.02 -0.39
C SER A 113 18.76 -9.61 -0.74
N VAL A 114 18.50 -9.31 -2.00
CA VAL A 114 18.07 -7.97 -2.46
C VAL A 114 16.61 -8.01 -2.87
N SER A 115 15.83 -7.03 -2.41
CA SER A 115 14.46 -6.78 -2.87
C SER A 115 14.36 -5.33 -3.37
N VAL A 116 13.70 -5.14 -4.50
CA VAL A 116 13.38 -3.83 -5.06
C VAL A 116 11.87 -3.74 -5.29
N GLY A 117 11.31 -2.56 -5.15
CA GLY A 117 9.89 -2.34 -5.35
C GLY A 117 9.57 -0.95 -5.84
N TYR A 118 8.46 -0.86 -6.53
CA TYR A 118 7.83 0.35 -7.01
C TYR A 118 6.34 0.24 -6.79
N GLN A 119 5.74 1.28 -6.26
CA GLN A 119 4.30 1.38 -6.03
C GLN A 119 3.82 2.74 -6.49
N THR A 120 2.64 2.78 -7.07
CA THR A 120 1.90 4.01 -7.32
C THR A 120 0.49 3.83 -6.81
N SER A 121 -0.03 4.88 -6.18
CA SER A 121 -1.39 4.89 -5.65
C SER A 121 -2.06 6.22 -5.98
N GLU A 122 -3.38 6.19 -6.09
CA GLU A 122 -4.22 7.34 -6.40
C GLU A 122 -5.45 7.32 -5.51
N ILE A 123 -5.85 8.49 -5.02
CA ILE A 123 -7.16 8.71 -4.41
C ILE A 123 -7.88 9.83 -5.15
N ASP A 124 -9.08 9.56 -5.66
CA ASP A 124 -9.96 10.53 -6.29
C ASP A 124 -11.17 10.77 -5.38
N ALA A 125 -11.24 11.95 -4.80
CA ALA A 125 -12.38 12.36 -3.95
C ALA A 125 -13.59 12.86 -4.76
N GLY A 126 -13.62 12.59 -6.06
CA GLY A 126 -14.76 12.87 -6.94
C GLY A 126 -14.91 14.35 -7.35
N THR A 127 -13.91 15.18 -7.07
CA THR A 127 -13.86 16.58 -7.52
C THR A 127 -12.52 16.84 -8.20
N ALA A 128 -12.52 17.60 -9.30
CA ALA A 128 -11.34 17.84 -10.14
C ALA A 128 -10.12 18.51 -9.45
N ALA A 129 -10.23 18.82 -8.16
CA ALA A 129 -9.19 19.49 -7.38
C ALA A 129 -8.70 18.63 -6.19
N THR A 130 -8.96 17.32 -6.21
CA THR A 130 -8.71 16.46 -5.05
C THR A 130 -8.33 15.03 -5.45
N THR A 131 -7.63 14.88 -6.56
CA THR A 131 -6.97 13.63 -6.92
C THR A 131 -5.52 13.72 -6.46
N ASP A 132 -5.16 12.95 -5.45
CA ASP A 132 -3.80 12.87 -4.95
C ASP A 132 -3.15 11.58 -5.44
N GLU A 133 -1.90 11.69 -5.90
CA GLU A 133 -1.13 10.58 -6.43
C GLU A 133 0.13 10.36 -5.59
N THR A 134 0.50 9.10 -5.36
CA THR A 134 1.76 8.76 -4.71
C THR A 134 2.62 7.85 -5.58
N VAL A 135 3.93 8.01 -5.43
CA VAL A 135 4.93 7.12 -6.00
C VAL A 135 5.92 6.73 -4.92
N GLY A 136 5.94 5.44 -4.57
CA GLY A 136 6.90 4.85 -3.64
C GLY A 136 7.93 3.99 -4.39
N MET A 137 9.21 4.11 -4.00
CA MET A 137 10.29 3.23 -4.45
C MET A 137 11.12 2.78 -3.27
N GLY A 138 11.50 1.51 -3.24
CA GLY A 138 12.31 0.96 -2.18
C GLY A 138 13.29 -0.11 -2.66
N ILE A 139 14.42 -0.17 -1.98
CA ILE A 139 15.38 -1.26 -2.08
C ILE A 139 15.75 -1.71 -0.67
N SER A 140 15.70 -3.00 -0.40
CA SER A 140 16.18 -3.59 0.83
C SER A 140 17.25 -4.64 0.56
N TYR A 141 18.16 -4.79 1.52
CA TYR A 141 19.24 -5.78 1.47
C TYR A 141 19.37 -6.49 2.81
N ALA A 142 19.15 -7.80 2.80
CA ALA A 142 19.44 -8.66 3.96
C ALA A 142 20.96 -8.92 4.00
N VAL A 143 21.66 -8.20 4.87
CA VAL A 143 23.12 -8.31 5.05
C VAL A 143 23.48 -9.63 5.71
N SER A 144 22.63 -10.08 6.65
CA SER A 144 22.69 -11.37 7.33
C SER A 144 21.28 -11.79 7.77
N ASP A 145 21.16 -12.96 8.39
CA ASP A 145 19.88 -13.44 8.97
C ASP A 145 19.34 -12.50 10.06
N ASP A 146 20.21 -11.72 10.69
CA ASP A 146 19.86 -10.83 11.79
C ASP A 146 19.92 -9.34 11.45
N PHE A 147 20.45 -8.98 10.28
CA PHE A 147 20.66 -7.57 9.92
C PHE A 147 20.24 -7.27 8.49
N SER A 148 19.39 -6.27 8.35
CA SER A 148 18.94 -5.74 7.07
C SER A 148 19.02 -4.22 7.02
N VAL A 149 19.13 -3.69 5.81
CA VAL A 149 19.13 -2.26 5.52
C VAL A 149 18.23 -1.98 4.34
N SER A 150 17.68 -0.77 4.29
CA SER A 150 16.89 -0.33 3.15
C SER A 150 17.07 1.16 2.88
N TYR A 151 16.78 1.55 1.66
CA TYR A 151 16.66 2.93 1.22
C TYR A 151 15.43 3.07 0.34
N GLY A 152 14.71 4.17 0.47
CA GLY A 152 13.54 4.41 -0.33
C GLY A 152 13.25 5.89 -0.52
N SER A 153 12.35 6.15 -1.46
CA SER A 153 11.80 7.48 -1.73
C SER A 153 10.29 7.38 -1.90
N HIS A 154 9.62 8.45 -1.53
CA HIS A 154 8.18 8.61 -1.65
C HIS A 154 7.86 10.03 -2.12
N THR A 155 6.96 10.16 -3.07
CA THR A 155 6.50 11.43 -3.60
C THR A 155 4.98 11.46 -3.53
N VAL A 156 4.43 12.58 -3.06
CA VAL A 156 2.99 12.86 -3.10
C VAL A 156 2.77 14.07 -3.98
N ASP A 157 1.95 13.90 -5.02
CA ASP A 157 1.43 14.97 -5.88
C ASP A 157 0.01 15.27 -5.41
N PHE A 158 -0.20 16.50 -4.92
CA PHE A 158 -1.51 16.96 -4.47
C PHE A 158 -2.27 17.59 -5.61
N GLY A 159 -3.40 17.01 -6.01
CA GLY A 159 -4.23 17.49 -7.11
C GLY A 159 -4.87 18.87 -6.90
N ASP A 160 -4.74 19.45 -5.71
CA ASP A 160 -5.26 20.78 -5.37
C ASP A 160 -4.32 21.93 -5.76
N GLY A 161 -3.14 21.62 -6.34
CA GLY A 161 -2.10 22.57 -6.72
C GLY A 161 -1.20 23.00 -5.57
N THR A 162 -1.25 22.33 -4.43
CA THR A 162 -0.25 22.43 -3.37
C THR A 162 1.09 21.93 -3.90
N THR A 163 2.19 22.35 -3.30
CA THR A 163 3.52 21.87 -3.66
C THR A 163 3.66 20.39 -3.34
N ASP A 164 4.13 19.61 -4.31
CA ASP A 164 4.41 18.19 -4.16
C ASP A 164 5.35 17.95 -2.98
N GLN A 165 5.18 16.82 -2.36
CA GLN A 165 5.96 16.40 -1.21
C GLN A 165 6.91 15.29 -1.62
N GLU A 166 8.20 15.46 -1.35
CA GLU A 166 9.21 14.45 -1.61
C GLU A 166 9.90 14.04 -0.31
N SER A 167 9.96 12.73 -0.09
CA SER A 167 10.61 12.14 1.09
C SER A 167 11.60 11.06 0.66
N THR A 168 12.74 11.00 1.32
CA THR A 168 13.73 9.93 1.14
C THR A 168 14.30 9.54 2.47
N GLY A 169 14.65 8.27 2.64
CA GLY A 169 15.20 7.82 3.89
C GLY A 169 15.98 6.51 3.80
N PHE A 170 16.67 6.24 4.88
CA PHE A 170 17.40 5.01 5.11
C PHE A 170 16.87 4.35 6.38
N SER A 171 16.63 3.05 6.33
CA SER A 171 16.18 2.25 7.46
C SER A 171 17.11 1.06 7.68
N ALA A 172 17.23 0.61 8.92
CA ALA A 172 18.00 -0.59 9.27
C ALA A 172 17.29 -1.35 10.39
N SER A 173 17.32 -2.67 10.31
CA SER A 173 16.79 -3.56 11.34
C SER A 173 17.87 -4.53 11.79
N TYR A 174 17.98 -4.71 13.10
CA TYR A 174 18.85 -5.73 13.71
C TYR A 174 18.09 -6.51 14.77
N THR A 175 18.02 -7.83 14.61
CA THR A 175 17.34 -8.74 15.52
C THR A 175 18.36 -9.48 16.37
N MET A 176 18.26 -9.39 17.70
CA MET A 176 19.14 -10.10 18.63
C MET A 176 18.32 -10.84 19.68
N GLY A 177 18.40 -12.17 19.68
CA GLY A 177 17.77 -13.00 20.72
C GLY A 177 16.26 -12.81 20.86
N GLY A 178 15.54 -12.49 19.76
CA GLY A 178 14.10 -12.24 19.76
C GLY A 178 13.69 -10.80 20.05
N MET A 179 14.63 -9.86 20.07
CA MET A 179 14.40 -8.41 20.06
C MET A 179 14.75 -7.83 18.68
N THR A 180 13.87 -6.97 18.19
CA THR A 180 14.04 -6.24 16.94
C THR A 180 14.16 -4.77 17.20
#